data_ab3eea1b3feb0a436f6629e3b3edad26
#
_entry.id   ab3eea1b3feb0a436f6629e3b3edad26
#
_cell.length_a   1.000
_cell.length_b   1.000
_cell.length_c   1.000
_cell.angle_alpha   90.00
_cell.angle_beta   90.00
_cell.angle_gamma   90.00
#
_symmetry.space_group_name_H-M   'P 1'
#
loop_
_entity.id
_entity.type
_entity.pdbx_description
1 polymer ?
#
loop_
_entity_poly.entity_id
_entity_poly.type
_entity_poly.pdbx_seq_one_letter_code
_entity_poly.pdbx_strand_id
1 'polypeptide(L)'
;MGASNYSTRVALGVSVFSVLLFVIAFSTPYWLVTDGRLNNPRFTNLGLWEVCFKNFQDIHRFYDNRFNGCMWVFEEEYYIIHDFLLPGFYISVQIFATLCFVMCLITVPLTIAFLRTSRDDDRYMGLLLAIGSCQVVGSVFGFIAVVVFGAKGDSRDWMPGWQNNDMGWSFALGVVGAVLLLPAGVLYMVEARRERYKRLNEICNREVSEYGDDFYQQQAQTAAIPSQSYFAPEPSRPRRPQPGASTSVPVGGIQTDI
;
A
#
# COMPACT_ATOMS: atom_id res chain seq x y z
N MET A 1 10.01 9.02 23.16
CA MET A 1 9.00 8.21 22.45
C MET A 1 8.08 9.14 21.68
N GLY A 2 8.49 9.56 20.49
CA GLY A 2 7.86 10.68 19.79
C GLY A 2 6.87 10.28 18.69
N ALA A 3 6.41 11.27 17.93
CA ALA A 3 5.41 11.23 16.86
C ALA A 3 5.56 10.08 15.83
N SER A 4 6.78 9.55 15.61
CA SER A 4 7.08 8.43 14.75
C SER A 4 6.34 7.13 15.14
N ASN A 5 6.16 6.88 16.44
CA ASN A 5 5.43 5.70 16.92
C ASN A 5 3.92 5.79 16.66
N TYR A 6 3.37 7.00 16.68
CA TYR A 6 1.94 7.22 16.41
C TYR A 6 1.61 6.99 14.92
N SER A 7 2.40 7.57 14.03
CA SER A 7 2.23 7.43 12.57
C SER A 7 2.27 5.95 12.13
N THR A 8 3.25 5.18 12.63
CA THR A 8 3.37 3.75 12.33
C THR A 8 2.19 2.93 12.87
N ARG A 9 1.70 3.26 14.08
CA ARG A 9 0.52 2.58 14.66
C ARG A 9 -0.74 2.86 13.87
N VAL A 10 -0.92 4.11 13.42
CA VAL A 10 -2.05 4.50 12.56
C VAL A 10 -1.96 3.75 11.23
N ALA A 11 -0.79 3.74 10.58
CA ALA A 11 -0.58 3.01 9.34
C ALA A 11 -0.90 1.53 9.49
N LEU A 12 -0.46 0.90 10.58
CA LEU A 12 -0.74 -0.51 10.89
C LEU A 12 -2.25 -0.73 11.08
N GLY A 13 -2.92 0.11 11.85
CA GLY A 13 -4.36 -0.01 12.11
C GLY A 13 -5.17 0.12 10.82
N VAL A 14 -4.89 1.13 10.00
CA VAL A 14 -5.58 1.33 8.71
C VAL A 14 -5.28 0.17 7.76
N SER A 15 -4.05 -0.31 7.71
CA SER A 15 -3.63 -1.44 6.89
C SER A 15 -4.40 -2.73 7.26
N VAL A 16 -4.40 -3.10 8.52
CA VAL A 16 -5.11 -4.32 9.00
C VAL A 16 -6.61 -4.21 8.71
N PHE A 17 -7.21 -3.06 9.00
CA PHE A 17 -8.62 -2.83 8.75
C PHE A 17 -8.96 -2.94 7.26
N SER A 18 -8.18 -2.30 6.40
CA SER A 18 -8.35 -2.33 4.94
C SER A 18 -8.23 -3.76 4.38
N VAL A 19 -7.19 -4.51 4.80
CA VAL A 19 -7.00 -5.90 4.39
C VAL A 19 -8.17 -6.77 4.81
N LEU A 20 -8.66 -6.63 6.06
CA LEU A 20 -9.82 -7.38 6.54
C LEU A 20 -11.09 -7.09 5.72
N LEU A 21 -11.37 -5.81 5.43
CA LEU A 21 -12.52 -5.44 4.60
C LEU A 21 -12.43 -6.07 3.21
N PHE A 22 -11.25 -6.01 2.58
CA PHE A 22 -11.06 -6.56 1.25
C PHE A 22 -11.15 -8.09 1.23
N VAL A 23 -10.62 -8.78 2.24
CA VAL A 23 -10.74 -10.25 2.39
C VAL A 23 -12.22 -10.65 2.53
N ILE A 24 -13.00 -9.95 3.35
CA ILE A 24 -14.44 -10.21 3.49
C ILE A 24 -15.15 -9.98 2.15
N ALA A 25 -14.86 -8.87 1.47
CA ALA A 25 -15.45 -8.57 0.17
C ALA A 25 -15.10 -9.62 -0.90
N PHE A 26 -13.86 -10.10 -0.91
CA PHE A 26 -13.38 -11.12 -1.84
C PHE A 26 -14.04 -12.49 -1.64
N SER A 27 -14.35 -12.84 -0.39
CA SER A 27 -14.85 -14.16 -0.01
C SER A 27 -16.37 -14.26 0.02
N THR A 28 -17.08 -13.14 -0.01
CA THR A 28 -18.55 -13.14 0.18
C THR A 28 -19.29 -12.90 -1.13
N PRO A 29 -20.42 -13.61 -1.37
CA PRO A 29 -21.16 -13.57 -2.63
C PRO A 29 -22.23 -12.47 -2.69
N TYR A 30 -21.92 -11.25 -2.22
CA TYR A 30 -22.86 -10.13 -2.17
C TYR A 30 -22.33 -8.86 -2.86
N TRP A 31 -21.72 -9.03 -4.04
CA TRP A 31 -21.31 -7.91 -4.89
C TRP A 31 -22.48 -7.31 -5.65
N LEU A 32 -23.36 -8.16 -6.16
CA LEU A 32 -24.62 -7.80 -6.77
C LEU A 32 -25.73 -8.58 -6.07
N VAL A 33 -26.83 -7.94 -5.72
CA VAL A 33 -27.98 -8.57 -5.03
C VAL A 33 -29.28 -8.10 -5.64
N THR A 34 -30.31 -8.94 -5.56
CA THR A 34 -31.67 -8.51 -5.95
C THR A 34 -32.30 -7.64 -4.82
N ASP A 35 -33.05 -6.61 -5.21
CA ASP A 35 -33.73 -5.68 -4.28
C ASP A 35 -34.92 -6.30 -3.51
N GLY A 36 -35.26 -7.55 -3.79
CA GLY A 36 -36.36 -8.28 -3.14
C GLY A 36 -37.77 -7.83 -3.55
N ARG A 37 -37.92 -6.86 -4.45
CA ARG A 37 -39.25 -6.39 -4.91
C ARG A 37 -39.90 -7.31 -5.93
N LEU A 38 -39.10 -8.18 -6.53
CA LEU A 38 -39.59 -9.13 -7.52
C LEU A 38 -40.21 -10.35 -6.85
N ASN A 39 -41.46 -10.67 -7.15
CA ASN A 39 -42.08 -11.92 -6.76
C ASN A 39 -41.40 -13.08 -7.49
N ASN A 40 -40.67 -13.94 -6.80
CA ASN A 40 -39.87 -15.04 -7.32
C ASN A 40 -38.67 -14.59 -8.19
N PRO A 41 -37.67 -13.92 -7.63
CA PRO A 41 -36.48 -13.55 -8.37
C PRO A 41 -35.73 -14.81 -8.85
N ARG A 42 -35.37 -14.85 -10.13
CA ARG A 42 -34.58 -15.94 -10.72
C ARG A 42 -33.10 -15.84 -10.34
N PHE A 43 -32.63 -14.64 -10.05
CA PHE A 43 -31.30 -14.31 -9.55
C PHE A 43 -31.44 -13.84 -8.09
N THR A 44 -30.50 -14.22 -7.23
CA THR A 44 -30.51 -13.84 -5.81
C THR A 44 -29.32 -12.95 -5.46
N ASN A 45 -28.12 -13.45 -5.67
CA ASN A 45 -26.89 -12.73 -5.37
C ASN A 45 -25.71 -13.29 -6.18
N LEU A 46 -24.72 -12.44 -6.39
CA LEU A 46 -23.47 -12.74 -7.08
C LEU A 46 -22.30 -12.16 -6.30
N GLY A 47 -21.26 -12.95 -6.11
CA GLY A 47 -19.95 -12.51 -5.62
C GLY A 47 -18.90 -12.51 -6.71
N LEU A 48 -17.65 -12.66 -6.33
CA LEU A 48 -16.55 -12.85 -7.28
C LEU A 48 -16.42 -14.32 -7.72
N TRP A 49 -16.81 -15.26 -6.86
CA TRP A 49 -16.57 -16.69 -7.06
C TRP A 49 -17.83 -17.55 -7.01
N GLU A 50 -18.90 -17.00 -6.49
CA GLU A 50 -20.15 -17.71 -6.24
C GLU A 50 -21.33 -16.91 -6.78
N VAL A 51 -22.29 -17.62 -7.37
CA VAL A 51 -23.55 -17.07 -7.85
C VAL A 51 -24.71 -17.92 -7.33
N CYS A 52 -25.81 -17.27 -6.97
CA CYS A 52 -26.99 -17.91 -6.45
C CYS A 52 -28.19 -17.66 -7.35
N PHE A 53 -28.80 -18.75 -7.83
CA PHE A 53 -30.01 -18.72 -8.64
C PHE A 53 -31.17 -19.41 -7.91
N LYS A 54 -32.38 -19.01 -8.24
CA LYS A 54 -33.60 -19.64 -7.77
C LYS A 54 -34.49 -20.00 -8.97
N ASN A 55 -34.58 -21.29 -9.27
CA ASN A 55 -35.37 -21.83 -10.39
C ASN A 55 -35.07 -21.09 -11.72
N PHE A 56 -33.80 -20.79 -11.98
CA PHE A 56 -33.37 -20.11 -13.19
C PHE A 56 -33.30 -21.13 -14.35
N GLN A 57 -33.97 -20.79 -15.46
CA GLN A 57 -33.88 -21.51 -16.72
C GLN A 57 -33.62 -20.47 -17.81
N ASP A 58 -32.61 -20.71 -18.63
CA ASP A 58 -32.34 -19.84 -19.78
C ASP A 58 -33.36 -20.11 -20.89
N ILE A 59 -34.19 -19.13 -21.19
CA ILE A 59 -35.27 -19.22 -22.18
C ILE A 59 -34.72 -19.25 -23.61
N HIS A 60 -33.51 -18.76 -23.81
CA HIS A 60 -32.90 -18.63 -25.14
C HIS A 60 -32.17 -19.90 -25.59
N ARG A 61 -31.97 -20.88 -24.68
CA ARG A 61 -31.32 -22.15 -24.97
C ARG A 61 -32.25 -23.29 -24.58
N PHE A 62 -32.41 -24.26 -25.46
CA PHE A 62 -33.31 -25.43 -25.30
C PHE A 62 -32.78 -26.46 -24.30
N TYR A 63 -32.44 -26.04 -23.07
CA TYR A 63 -32.04 -26.96 -22.03
C TYR A 63 -33.11 -27.03 -20.94
N ASP A 64 -33.45 -28.24 -20.51
CA ASP A 64 -34.42 -28.49 -19.43
C ASP A 64 -33.81 -28.30 -18.02
N ASN A 65 -32.52 -27.93 -17.95
CA ASN A 65 -31.84 -27.75 -16.67
C ASN A 65 -32.31 -26.49 -15.96
N ARG A 66 -32.70 -26.65 -14.70
CA ARG A 66 -33.06 -25.54 -13.81
C ARG A 66 -31.99 -25.38 -12.75
N PHE A 67 -31.43 -24.21 -12.68
CA PHE A 67 -30.39 -23.88 -11.69
C PHE A 67 -31.05 -23.41 -10.39
N ASN A 68 -30.71 -24.09 -9.27
CA ASN A 68 -31.19 -23.77 -7.93
C ASN A 68 -30.03 -23.81 -6.93
N GLY A 69 -29.97 -22.77 -6.09
CA GLY A 69 -28.95 -22.69 -5.04
C GLY A 69 -27.75 -21.86 -5.41
N CYS A 70 -26.75 -21.91 -4.58
CA CYS A 70 -25.48 -21.20 -4.75
C CYS A 70 -24.40 -22.18 -5.20
N MET A 71 -23.69 -21.85 -6.24
CA MET A 71 -22.63 -22.66 -6.81
C MET A 71 -21.47 -21.78 -7.24
N TRP A 72 -20.31 -22.38 -7.35
CA TRP A 72 -19.12 -21.72 -7.86
C TRP A 72 -19.30 -21.33 -9.33
N VAL A 73 -18.82 -20.13 -9.71
CA VAL A 73 -19.03 -19.62 -11.09
C VAL A 73 -18.35 -20.45 -12.17
N PHE A 74 -17.37 -21.29 -11.81
CA PHE A 74 -16.67 -22.21 -12.71
C PHE A 74 -17.13 -23.66 -12.56
N GLU A 75 -18.32 -23.89 -11.97
CA GLU A 75 -18.88 -25.25 -11.86
C GLU A 75 -19.26 -25.78 -13.24
N GLU A 76 -19.07 -27.10 -13.46
CA GLU A 76 -19.35 -27.74 -14.75
C GLU A 76 -20.82 -27.59 -15.17
N GLU A 77 -21.73 -27.56 -14.21
CA GLU A 77 -23.16 -27.35 -14.48
C GLU A 77 -23.44 -25.99 -15.14
N TYR A 78 -22.60 -24.98 -14.88
CA TYR A 78 -22.72 -23.64 -15.46
C TYR A 78 -22.04 -23.50 -16.82
N TYR A 79 -21.37 -24.54 -17.33
CA TYR A 79 -20.73 -24.50 -18.64
C TYR A 79 -21.71 -24.11 -19.76
N ILE A 80 -22.97 -24.50 -19.64
CA ILE A 80 -24.04 -24.19 -20.60
C ILE A 80 -24.36 -22.69 -20.66
N ILE A 81 -24.22 -21.97 -19.53
CA ILE A 81 -24.52 -20.54 -19.39
C ILE A 81 -23.24 -19.71 -19.22
N HIS A 82 -22.06 -20.32 -19.44
CA HIS A 82 -20.77 -19.68 -19.23
C HIS A 82 -20.60 -18.36 -19.98
N ASP A 83 -21.02 -18.30 -21.26
CA ASP A 83 -20.94 -17.08 -22.08
C ASP A 83 -21.74 -15.90 -21.50
N PHE A 84 -22.84 -16.21 -20.82
CA PHE A 84 -23.68 -15.24 -20.16
C PHE A 84 -23.15 -14.89 -18.77
N LEU A 85 -22.71 -15.90 -18.00
CA LEU A 85 -22.29 -15.74 -16.62
C LEU A 85 -20.93 -15.03 -16.48
N LEU A 86 -19.99 -15.32 -17.40
CA LEU A 86 -18.62 -14.84 -17.37
C LEU A 86 -18.28 -13.89 -18.56
N PRO A 87 -18.93 -12.75 -18.67
CA PRO A 87 -18.56 -11.77 -19.69
C PRO A 87 -17.14 -11.24 -19.41
N GLY A 88 -16.44 -10.78 -20.46
CA GLY A 88 -15.03 -10.38 -20.36
C GLY A 88 -14.74 -9.32 -19.30
N PHE A 89 -15.67 -8.40 -19.03
CA PHE A 89 -15.49 -7.43 -17.96
C PHE A 89 -15.48 -8.07 -16.57
N TYR A 90 -16.32 -9.09 -16.33
CA TYR A 90 -16.38 -9.78 -15.04
C TYR A 90 -15.13 -10.63 -14.79
N ILE A 91 -14.62 -11.30 -15.83
CA ILE A 91 -13.31 -11.99 -15.77
C ILE A 91 -12.19 -10.99 -15.43
N SER A 92 -12.21 -9.80 -16.02
CA SER A 92 -11.25 -8.73 -15.70
C SER A 92 -11.33 -8.32 -14.23
N VAL A 93 -12.54 -8.18 -13.68
CA VAL A 93 -12.75 -7.89 -12.25
C VAL A 93 -12.15 -8.99 -11.37
N GLN A 94 -12.41 -10.26 -11.70
CA GLN A 94 -11.84 -11.40 -10.95
C GLN A 94 -10.31 -11.38 -10.97
N ILE A 95 -9.68 -11.11 -12.12
CA ILE A 95 -8.23 -11.02 -12.25
C ILE A 95 -7.67 -9.91 -11.36
N PHE A 96 -8.18 -8.69 -11.50
CA PHE A 96 -7.67 -7.55 -10.74
C PHE A 96 -7.96 -7.66 -9.24
N ALA A 97 -9.12 -8.16 -8.84
CA ALA A 97 -9.44 -8.45 -7.44
C ALA A 97 -8.50 -9.51 -6.86
N THR A 98 -8.17 -10.57 -7.63
CA THR A 98 -7.22 -11.59 -7.20
C THR A 98 -5.81 -11.04 -7.05
N LEU A 99 -5.35 -10.20 -7.98
CA LEU A 99 -4.04 -9.53 -7.85
C LEU A 99 -3.98 -8.66 -6.60
N CYS A 100 -5.03 -7.88 -6.33
CA CYS A 100 -5.14 -7.12 -5.08
C CYS A 100 -5.09 -8.04 -3.85
N PHE A 101 -5.84 -9.13 -3.86
CA PHE A 101 -5.87 -10.10 -2.77
C PHE A 101 -4.51 -10.75 -2.52
N VAL A 102 -3.77 -11.12 -3.57
CA VAL A 102 -2.40 -11.65 -3.45
C VAL A 102 -1.47 -10.60 -2.82
N MET A 103 -1.57 -9.33 -3.22
CA MET A 103 -0.80 -8.25 -2.57
C MET A 103 -1.16 -8.11 -1.09
N CYS A 104 -2.44 -8.21 -0.73
CA CYS A 104 -2.88 -8.25 0.66
C CYS A 104 -2.29 -9.44 1.43
N LEU A 105 -2.30 -10.64 0.84
CA LEU A 105 -1.70 -11.83 1.46
C LEU A 105 -0.19 -11.68 1.68
N ILE A 106 0.54 -11.06 0.76
CA ILE A 106 1.97 -10.80 0.90
C ILE A 106 2.23 -9.79 2.03
N THR A 107 1.36 -8.80 2.22
CA THR A 107 1.56 -7.81 3.29
C THR A 107 1.42 -8.39 4.69
N VAL A 108 0.66 -9.48 4.88
CA VAL A 108 0.46 -10.11 6.19
C VAL A 108 1.78 -10.61 6.81
N PRO A 109 2.55 -11.52 6.15
CA PRO A 109 3.81 -11.99 6.70
C PRO A 109 4.86 -10.87 6.81
N LEU A 110 4.88 -9.91 5.88
CA LEU A 110 5.76 -8.74 5.96
C LEU A 110 5.44 -7.89 7.20
N THR A 111 4.17 -7.69 7.51
CA THR A 111 3.73 -6.96 8.71
C THR A 111 4.10 -7.71 9.99
N ILE A 112 3.96 -9.03 10.02
CA ILE A 112 4.38 -9.85 11.15
C ILE A 112 5.91 -9.77 11.34
N ALA A 113 6.69 -9.85 10.26
CA ALA A 113 8.13 -9.67 10.28
C ALA A 113 8.52 -8.28 10.80
N PHE A 114 7.83 -7.24 10.31
CA PHE A 114 8.02 -5.85 10.75
C PHE A 114 7.77 -5.68 12.28
N LEU A 115 6.73 -6.28 12.83
CA LEU A 115 6.41 -6.20 14.25
C LEU A 115 7.46 -6.89 15.14
N ARG A 116 8.21 -7.86 14.60
CA ARG A 116 9.27 -8.59 15.29
C ARG A 116 10.66 -7.95 15.14
N THR A 117 10.82 -7.04 14.19
CA THR A 117 12.10 -6.41 13.84
C THR A 117 12.33 -5.19 14.72
N SER A 118 13.55 -5.07 15.29
CA SER A 118 13.98 -3.89 16.04
C SER A 118 14.22 -2.71 15.08
N ARG A 119 14.06 -1.48 15.58
CA ARG A 119 14.31 -0.26 14.80
C ARG A 119 15.76 -0.08 14.36
N ASP A 120 16.69 -0.65 15.13
CA ASP A 120 18.14 -0.54 14.86
C ASP A 120 18.59 -1.52 13.76
N ASP A 121 17.70 -2.45 13.35
CA ASP A 121 17.99 -3.40 12.28
C ASP A 121 17.91 -2.72 10.91
N ASP A 122 18.86 -3.06 10.03
CA ASP A 122 18.89 -2.56 8.66
C ASP A 122 17.66 -3.00 7.84
N ARG A 123 17.07 -4.13 8.20
CA ARG A 123 15.86 -4.67 7.57
C ARG A 123 14.61 -3.84 7.82
N TYR A 124 14.59 -3.03 8.90
CA TYR A 124 13.42 -2.26 9.30
C TYR A 124 12.90 -1.33 8.18
N MET A 125 13.80 -0.57 7.54
CA MET A 125 13.43 0.31 6.43
C MET A 125 12.96 -0.46 5.20
N GLY A 126 13.62 -1.57 4.88
CA GLY A 126 13.24 -2.43 3.75
C GLY A 126 11.84 -3.00 3.91
N LEU A 127 11.48 -3.43 5.13
CA LEU A 127 10.14 -3.95 5.43
C LEU A 127 9.06 -2.86 5.29
N LEU A 128 9.31 -1.65 5.79
CA LEU A 128 8.36 -0.52 5.63
C LEU A 128 8.12 -0.20 4.15
N LEU A 129 9.17 -0.16 3.34
CA LEU A 129 9.05 0.07 1.89
C LEU A 129 8.32 -1.08 1.20
N ALA A 130 8.64 -2.32 1.53
CA ALA A 130 8.00 -3.49 0.95
C ALA A 130 6.50 -3.53 1.25
N ILE A 131 6.11 -3.33 2.53
CA ILE A 131 4.69 -3.26 2.92
C ILE A 131 4.00 -2.11 2.19
N GLY A 132 4.59 -0.92 2.21
CA GLY A 132 4.01 0.27 1.57
C GLY A 132 3.84 0.08 0.06
N SER A 133 4.83 -0.46 -0.64
CA SER A 133 4.76 -0.70 -2.09
C SER A 133 3.71 -1.76 -2.44
N CYS A 134 3.65 -2.88 -1.72
CA CYS A 134 2.63 -3.91 -1.95
C CYS A 134 1.21 -3.35 -1.76
N GLN A 135 0.99 -2.50 -0.76
CA GLN A 135 -0.33 -1.91 -0.52
C GLN A 135 -0.73 -0.89 -1.59
N VAL A 136 0.20 -0.03 -2.04
CA VAL A 136 -0.08 0.92 -3.13
C VAL A 136 -0.40 0.18 -4.43
N VAL A 137 0.39 -0.83 -4.79
CA VAL A 137 0.14 -1.65 -5.99
C VAL A 137 -1.19 -2.40 -5.85
N GLY A 138 -1.44 -3.02 -4.68
CA GLY A 138 -2.69 -3.70 -4.38
C GLY A 138 -3.91 -2.75 -4.48
N SER A 139 -3.79 -1.52 -3.98
CA SER A 139 -4.84 -0.50 -4.10
C SER A 139 -5.16 -0.16 -5.56
N VAL A 140 -4.15 -0.05 -6.43
CA VAL A 140 -4.38 0.22 -7.86
C VAL A 140 -5.18 -0.93 -8.50
N PHE A 141 -4.80 -2.18 -8.24
CA PHE A 141 -5.54 -3.34 -8.76
C PHE A 141 -6.96 -3.41 -8.19
N GLY A 142 -7.11 -3.23 -6.88
CA GLY A 142 -8.43 -3.21 -6.24
C GLY A 142 -9.32 -2.08 -6.79
N PHE A 143 -8.76 -0.90 -7.00
CA PHE A 143 -9.49 0.23 -7.57
C PHE A 143 -9.97 -0.05 -9.00
N ILE A 144 -9.13 -0.65 -9.85
CA ILE A 144 -9.53 -1.05 -11.21
C ILE A 144 -10.69 -2.05 -11.13
N ALA A 145 -10.59 -3.07 -10.26
CA ALA A 145 -11.63 -4.08 -10.10
C ALA A 145 -12.97 -3.45 -9.70
N VAL A 146 -13.00 -2.59 -8.68
CA VAL A 146 -14.25 -1.98 -8.20
C VAL A 146 -14.83 -0.97 -9.19
N VAL A 147 -13.99 -0.23 -9.93
CA VAL A 147 -14.47 0.70 -10.96
C VAL A 147 -15.07 -0.05 -12.14
N VAL A 148 -14.42 -1.11 -12.64
CA VAL A 148 -14.93 -1.91 -13.74
C VAL A 148 -16.25 -2.59 -13.35
N PHE A 149 -16.33 -3.17 -12.15
CA PHE A 149 -17.55 -3.78 -11.65
C PHE A 149 -18.66 -2.74 -11.44
N GLY A 150 -18.36 -1.61 -10.81
CA GLY A 150 -19.35 -0.54 -10.60
C GLY A 150 -19.90 0.06 -11.90
N ALA A 151 -19.07 0.11 -12.95
CA ALA A 151 -19.50 0.63 -14.26
C ALA A 151 -20.30 -0.38 -15.11
N LYS A 152 -20.10 -1.68 -14.92
CA LYS A 152 -20.65 -2.74 -15.76
C LYS A 152 -21.54 -3.74 -15.03
N GLY A 153 -21.43 -3.83 -13.70
CA GLY A 153 -22.16 -4.81 -12.89
C GLY A 153 -23.68 -4.65 -12.91
N ASP A 154 -24.16 -3.42 -13.10
CA ASP A 154 -25.58 -3.08 -13.24
C ASP A 154 -25.98 -2.87 -14.73
N SER A 155 -25.32 -3.56 -15.66
CA SER A 155 -25.64 -3.42 -17.07
C SER A 155 -26.94 -4.15 -17.44
N ARG A 156 -27.71 -3.52 -18.34
CA ARG A 156 -29.05 -3.97 -18.76
C ARG A 156 -29.08 -5.38 -19.37
N ASP A 157 -27.95 -5.83 -19.89
CA ASP A 157 -27.90 -7.05 -20.71
C ASP A 157 -27.19 -8.21 -19.99
N TRP A 158 -26.92 -8.09 -18.68
CA TRP A 158 -26.11 -9.11 -18.01
C TRP A 158 -26.92 -10.06 -17.12
N MET A 159 -27.39 -9.61 -15.96
CA MET A 159 -28.08 -10.53 -15.04
C MET A 159 -29.61 -10.48 -15.17
N PRO A 160 -30.32 -11.62 -14.96
CA PRO A 160 -31.77 -11.65 -15.01
C PRO A 160 -32.38 -10.69 -14.01
N GLY A 161 -33.37 -9.89 -14.45
CA GLY A 161 -34.02 -8.92 -13.58
C GLY A 161 -33.19 -7.69 -13.27
N TRP A 162 -32.27 -7.30 -14.17
CA TRP A 162 -31.34 -6.18 -14.00
C TRP A 162 -31.99 -4.89 -13.42
N GLN A 163 -33.26 -4.63 -13.68
CA GLN A 163 -34.00 -3.46 -13.13
C GLN A 163 -34.17 -3.50 -11.60
N ASN A 164 -34.00 -4.68 -11.00
CA ASN A 164 -34.19 -4.95 -9.58
C ASN A 164 -32.93 -5.50 -8.93
N ASN A 165 -31.77 -5.29 -9.51
CA ASN A 165 -30.49 -5.68 -8.98
C ASN A 165 -29.75 -4.43 -8.48
N ASP A 166 -29.26 -4.50 -7.25
CA ASP A 166 -28.52 -3.42 -6.59
C ASP A 166 -27.09 -3.87 -6.22
N MET A 167 -26.19 -2.91 -6.14
CA MET A 167 -24.84 -3.18 -5.62
C MET A 167 -24.90 -3.58 -4.15
N GLY A 168 -24.39 -4.77 -3.83
CA GLY A 168 -24.46 -5.35 -2.49
C GLY A 168 -23.43 -4.76 -1.52
N TRP A 169 -23.61 -5.10 -0.25
CA TRP A 169 -22.74 -4.65 0.85
C TRP A 169 -21.29 -5.13 0.70
N SER A 170 -21.09 -6.32 0.14
CA SER A 170 -19.77 -6.90 -0.12
C SER A 170 -18.96 -6.04 -1.11
N PHE A 171 -19.62 -5.55 -2.16
CA PHE A 171 -19.02 -4.58 -3.09
C PHE A 171 -18.61 -3.29 -2.37
N ALA A 172 -19.48 -2.74 -1.51
CA ALA A 172 -19.15 -1.54 -0.74
C ALA A 172 -17.92 -1.75 0.16
N LEU A 173 -17.81 -2.92 0.84
CA LEU A 173 -16.60 -3.27 1.59
C LEU A 173 -15.36 -3.38 0.71
N GLY A 174 -15.50 -3.93 -0.50
CA GLY A 174 -14.44 -4.00 -1.49
C GLY A 174 -13.93 -2.62 -1.91
N VAL A 175 -14.85 -1.68 -2.17
CA VAL A 175 -14.53 -0.27 -2.49
C VAL A 175 -13.76 0.38 -1.34
N VAL A 176 -14.29 0.32 -0.12
CA VAL A 176 -13.66 0.93 1.06
C VAL A 176 -12.30 0.28 1.34
N GLY A 177 -12.20 -1.05 1.26
CA GLY A 177 -10.95 -1.78 1.44
C GLY A 177 -9.89 -1.37 0.43
N ALA A 178 -10.22 -1.38 -0.87
CA ALA A 178 -9.29 -1.00 -1.93
C ALA A 178 -8.81 0.46 -1.82
N VAL A 179 -9.71 1.38 -1.48
CA VAL A 179 -9.37 2.81 -1.33
C VAL A 179 -8.48 3.04 -0.11
N LEU A 180 -8.74 2.40 1.03
CA LEU A 180 -7.96 2.57 2.25
C LEU A 180 -6.56 1.96 2.18
N LEU A 181 -6.30 0.99 1.29
CA LEU A 181 -4.95 0.47 1.05
C LEU A 181 -3.97 1.56 0.58
N LEU A 182 -4.44 2.53 -0.19
CA LEU A 182 -3.59 3.60 -0.72
C LEU A 182 -3.00 4.48 0.40
N PRO A 183 -3.81 5.15 1.26
CA PRO A 183 -3.26 5.95 2.34
C PRO A 183 -2.45 5.12 3.34
N ALA A 184 -2.81 3.86 3.61
CA ALA A 184 -2.03 2.99 4.44
C ALA A 184 -0.62 2.76 3.86
N GLY A 185 -0.53 2.42 2.58
CA GLY A 185 0.75 2.24 1.88
C GLY A 185 1.59 3.52 1.84
N VAL A 186 0.97 4.66 1.57
CA VAL A 186 1.65 5.98 1.58
C VAL A 186 2.21 6.30 2.96
N LEU A 187 1.47 6.04 4.03
CA LEU A 187 1.95 6.26 5.40
C LEU A 187 3.20 5.42 5.71
N TYR A 188 3.24 4.15 5.29
CA TYR A 188 4.42 3.30 5.44
C TYR A 188 5.62 3.84 4.64
N MET A 189 5.41 4.32 3.41
CA MET A 189 6.49 4.91 2.61
C MET A 189 7.02 6.22 3.20
N VAL A 190 6.14 7.07 3.73
CA VAL A 190 6.53 8.32 4.40
C VAL A 190 7.36 8.01 5.65
N GLU A 191 6.96 7.01 6.44
CA GLU A 191 7.69 6.61 7.63
C GLU A 191 9.07 6.01 7.27
N ALA A 192 9.15 5.20 6.22
CA ALA A 192 10.43 4.69 5.71
C ALA A 192 11.37 5.82 5.29
N ARG A 193 10.86 6.86 4.60
CA ARG A 193 11.66 8.04 4.24
C ARG A 193 12.13 8.79 5.47
N ARG A 194 11.26 9.02 6.45
CA ARG A 194 11.61 9.71 7.71
C ARG A 194 12.72 8.98 8.45
N GLU A 195 12.64 7.66 8.54
CA GLU A 195 13.64 6.85 9.22
C GLU A 195 14.98 6.88 8.48
N ARG A 196 14.95 6.84 7.13
CA ARG A 196 16.15 7.01 6.31
C ARG A 196 16.83 8.35 6.55
N TYR A 197 16.07 9.46 6.58
CA TYR A 197 16.64 10.78 6.86
C TYR A 197 17.25 10.87 8.26
N LYS A 198 16.62 10.29 9.28
CA LYS A 198 17.18 10.26 10.63
C LYS A 198 18.52 9.54 10.66
N ARG A 199 18.60 8.32 10.08
CA ARG A 199 19.85 7.56 10.03
C ARG A 199 20.96 8.31 9.29
N LEU A 200 20.65 8.92 8.16
CA LEU A 200 21.61 9.74 7.42
C LEU A 200 22.12 10.93 8.27
N ASN A 201 21.22 11.61 8.98
CA ASN A 201 21.59 12.73 9.83
C ASN A 201 22.43 12.29 11.04
N GLU A 202 22.14 11.13 11.61
CA GLU A 202 22.94 10.55 12.71
C GLU A 202 24.35 10.18 12.23
N ILE A 203 24.49 9.60 11.05
CA ILE A 203 25.80 9.29 10.43
C ILE A 203 26.58 10.58 10.19
N CYS A 204 25.97 11.57 9.56
CA CYS A 204 26.60 12.87 9.29
C CYS A 204 27.05 13.56 10.59
N ASN A 205 26.21 13.58 11.61
CA ASN A 205 26.56 14.17 12.91
C ASN A 205 27.71 13.43 13.60
N ARG A 206 27.77 12.10 13.46
CA ARG A 206 28.87 11.29 14.00
C ARG A 206 30.18 11.61 13.31
N GLU A 207 30.19 11.66 11.97
CA GLU A 207 31.38 12.02 11.20
C GLU A 207 31.89 13.43 11.52
N VAL A 208 30.98 14.41 11.68
CA VAL A 208 31.32 15.78 12.07
C VAL A 208 31.93 15.83 13.48
N SER A 209 31.38 15.03 14.42
CA SER A 209 31.91 14.96 15.80
C SER A 209 33.31 14.34 15.80
N GLU A 210 33.50 13.23 15.09
CA GLU A 210 34.78 12.52 15.01
C GLU A 210 35.88 13.41 14.38
N TYR A 211 35.56 14.12 13.30
CA TYR A 211 36.47 15.06 12.68
C TYR A 211 36.83 16.23 13.62
N GLY A 212 35.87 16.73 14.38
CA GLY A 212 36.09 17.75 15.40
C GLY A 212 37.05 17.29 16.51
N ASP A 213 36.84 16.10 17.03
CA ASP A 213 37.68 15.52 18.09
C ASP A 213 39.12 15.27 17.60
N ASP A 214 39.31 14.76 16.40
CA ASP A 214 40.60 14.57 15.76
C ASP A 214 41.36 15.89 15.60
N PHE A 215 40.65 16.93 15.16
CA PHE A 215 41.24 18.27 15.01
C PHE A 215 41.74 18.84 16.37
N TYR A 216 40.95 18.71 17.44
CA TYR A 216 41.35 19.16 18.77
C TYR A 216 42.51 18.31 19.34
N GLN A 217 42.55 17.00 19.11
CA GLN A 217 43.66 16.16 19.51
C GLN A 217 44.95 16.52 18.77
N GLN A 218 44.88 16.76 17.47
CA GLN A 218 46.03 17.14 16.69
C GLN A 218 46.59 18.51 17.13
N GLN A 219 45.71 19.46 17.45
CA GLN A 219 46.10 20.77 17.99
C GLN A 219 46.74 20.67 19.37
N ALA A 220 46.24 19.78 20.26
CA ALA A 220 46.80 19.51 21.56
C ALA A 220 48.21 18.85 21.47
N GLN A 221 48.39 17.92 20.54
CA GLN A 221 49.70 17.28 20.28
C GLN A 221 50.73 18.28 19.77
N THR A 222 50.30 19.19 18.86
CA THR A 222 51.18 20.22 18.34
C THR A 222 51.59 21.26 19.43
N ALA A 223 50.71 21.52 20.36
CA ALA A 223 51.00 22.40 21.53
C ALA A 223 51.86 21.73 22.60
N ALA A 224 51.91 20.41 22.66
CA ALA A 224 52.68 19.64 23.62
C ALA A 224 54.14 19.36 23.20
N ILE A 225 54.57 19.77 22.00
CA ILE A 225 55.97 19.69 21.59
C ILE A 225 56.77 20.73 22.38
N PRO A 226 57.74 20.33 23.28
CA PRO A 226 58.51 21.30 24.03
C PRO A 226 59.36 22.09 23.03
N SER A 227 59.25 23.39 23.10
CA SER A 227 60.06 24.33 22.33
C SER A 227 61.53 24.15 22.72
N GLN A 228 62.24 23.32 21.95
CA GLN A 228 63.69 23.43 21.97
C GLN A 228 64.05 24.83 21.46
N SER A 229 64.67 25.56 22.33
CA SER A 229 65.15 26.90 22.14
C SER A 229 66.07 27.02 20.94
N TYR A 230 65.51 27.50 19.81
CA TYR A 230 66.33 28.14 18.78
C TYR A 230 65.80 29.59 18.67
N PHE A 231 66.73 30.56 18.77
CA PHE A 231 66.54 31.97 18.56
C PHE A 231 65.54 32.22 17.41
N ALA A 232 64.35 32.66 17.71
CA ALA A 232 63.38 33.07 16.74
C ALA A 232 63.40 34.59 16.62
N PRO A 233 63.38 35.14 15.38
CA PRO A 233 63.03 36.55 15.18
C PRO A 233 61.57 36.78 15.54
N GLU A 234 61.29 37.91 16.16
CA GLU A 234 60.03 38.37 16.73
C GLU A 234 58.84 38.18 15.73
N PRO A 235 57.80 37.41 16.06
CA PRO A 235 56.64 37.28 15.17
C PRO A 235 55.78 38.53 15.21
N SER A 236 55.61 39.15 14.08
CA SER A 236 54.60 40.17 13.84
C SER A 236 53.19 39.66 14.26
N ARG A 237 52.53 40.39 15.16
CA ARG A 237 51.18 40.13 15.71
C ARG A 237 50.20 39.77 14.59
N PRO A 238 49.52 38.62 14.65
CA PRO A 238 48.41 38.38 13.77
C PRO A 238 47.23 39.32 14.12
N ARG A 239 46.70 40.00 13.13
CA ARG A 239 45.47 40.76 13.26
C ARG A 239 44.34 39.85 13.70
N ARG A 240 43.66 40.21 14.78
CA ARG A 240 42.41 39.61 15.27
C ARG A 240 41.38 39.61 14.13
N PRO A 241 40.76 38.49 13.75
CA PRO A 241 39.66 38.48 12.82
C PRO A 241 38.48 39.23 13.42
N GLN A 242 37.92 40.21 12.69
CA GLN A 242 36.66 40.86 13.07
C GLN A 242 35.51 39.83 12.92
N PRO A 243 34.56 39.80 13.86
CA PRO A 243 33.36 39.02 13.73
C PRO A 243 32.40 39.74 12.78
N GLY A 244 32.19 39.22 11.59
CA GLY A 244 31.19 39.74 10.68
C GLY A 244 31.55 39.62 9.21
N ALA A 245 31.69 38.43 8.69
CA ALA A 245 31.48 38.14 7.28
C ALA A 245 30.84 36.77 7.15
N SER A 246 29.55 36.79 6.98
CA SER A 246 28.76 35.63 6.57
C SER A 246 29.19 35.26 5.15
N THR A 247 30.04 34.25 5.02
CA THR A 247 30.27 33.59 3.76
C THR A 247 29.10 32.62 3.51
N SER A 248 28.20 33.09 2.66
CA SER A 248 27.19 32.21 2.04
C SER A 248 27.88 31.15 1.21
N VAL A 249 27.83 29.91 1.65
CA VAL A 249 28.21 28.74 0.87
C VAL A 249 27.21 28.61 -0.30
N PRO A 250 27.64 28.56 -1.57
CA PRO A 250 26.73 28.35 -2.66
C PRO A 250 26.21 26.91 -2.56
N VAL A 251 24.90 26.76 -2.37
CA VAL A 251 24.18 25.50 -2.54
C VAL A 251 24.25 25.14 -4.01
N GLY A 252 25.10 24.18 -4.34
CA GLY A 252 25.13 23.59 -5.65
C GLY A 252 23.80 22.93 -5.95
N GLY A 253 23.04 23.53 -6.89
CA GLY A 253 21.82 22.95 -7.40
C GLY A 253 22.12 21.62 -8.07
N ILE A 254 21.52 20.57 -7.54
CA ILE A 254 21.43 19.29 -8.26
C ILE A 254 20.41 19.51 -9.36
N GLN A 255 20.91 19.61 -10.58
CA GLN A 255 20.12 19.62 -11.80
C GLN A 255 19.59 18.20 -11.97
N THR A 256 18.28 18.02 -11.83
CA THR A 256 17.59 16.79 -12.22
C THR A 256 17.30 16.89 -13.71
N ASP A 257 18.06 16.21 -14.50
CA ASP A 257 17.66 15.83 -15.86
C ASP A 257 16.71 14.62 -15.75
N ILE A 258 15.45 14.86 -16.17
CA ILE A 258 14.36 13.99 -16.64
C ILE A 258 14.10 12.67 -15.86
#